data_a08c2a7153b09276628450832b5aa8bd
#
_entry.id   a08c2a7153b09276628450832b5aa8bd
#
_cell.length_a   1.000
_cell.length_b   1.000
_cell.length_c   1.000
_cell.angle_alpha   90.00
_cell.angle_beta   90.00
_cell.angle_gamma   90.00
#
_symmetry.space_group_name_H-M   'P 1'
#
loop_
_entity.id
_entity.type
_entity.pdbx_description
1 polymer ?
#
loop_
_entity_poly.entity_id
_entity_poly.type
_entity_poly.pdbx_seq_one_letter_code
_entity_poly.pdbx_strand_id
1 'polypeptide(L)'
;NVDGKLEIEWSEGNHTSFYDPNWLRKNCYTLKEKYISPYQLWDSKLNSNLESISIDYENIMQNDEALIQWLNLLHEKGFSIVKNSPTEKKSALPLLNRISHIRETFFNTPFEVISIPKPNNLAYTSKRSVNHMDLPYYELPPGYQFLHCLVNNAEGGISRAVDGFFVADYLRNYDTET
;
A
#
# COMPACT_ATOMS: atom_id res chain seq x y z
N ASN A 1 7.93 28.15 -26.01
CA ASN A 1 8.31 26.73 -25.90
C ASN A 1 9.81 26.67 -25.59
N VAL A 2 10.16 26.68 -24.32
CA VAL A 2 11.52 26.53 -23.85
C VAL A 2 11.73 25.07 -23.52
N ASP A 3 12.68 24.40 -24.14
CA ASP A 3 12.99 22.96 -23.92
C ASP A 3 11.81 22.00 -24.09
N GLY A 4 10.88 22.29 -25.01
CA GLY A 4 9.73 21.42 -25.24
C GLY A 4 8.60 21.52 -24.19
N LYS A 5 8.74 22.38 -23.18
CA LYS A 5 7.73 22.62 -22.15
C LYS A 5 6.75 23.72 -22.59
N LEU A 6 5.50 23.61 -22.09
CA LEU A 6 4.51 24.66 -22.20
C LEU A 6 4.80 25.70 -21.11
N GLU A 7 5.00 26.94 -21.53
CA GLU A 7 5.15 28.09 -20.64
C GLU A 7 3.79 28.80 -20.52
N ILE A 8 3.38 29.07 -19.29
CA ILE A 8 2.14 29.80 -18.96
C ILE A 8 2.50 30.99 -18.08
N GLU A 9 2.22 32.18 -18.62
CA GLU A 9 2.27 33.42 -17.84
C GLU A 9 0.89 33.68 -17.24
N TRP A 10 0.85 33.81 -15.93
CA TRP A 10 -0.38 34.07 -15.20
C TRP A 10 -0.60 35.57 -15.08
N SER A 11 -1.84 36.01 -15.29
CA SER A 11 -2.20 37.44 -15.20
C SER A 11 -2.08 38.01 -13.78
N GLU A 12 -2.05 37.16 -12.77
CA GLU A 12 -1.88 37.53 -11.38
C GLU A 12 -0.48 37.22 -10.88
N GLY A 13 0.16 38.19 -10.22
CA GLY A 13 1.43 37.98 -9.50
C GLY A 13 2.69 37.84 -10.35
N ASN A 14 2.67 38.15 -11.65
CA ASN A 14 3.81 37.99 -12.57
C ASN A 14 4.48 36.61 -12.46
N HIS A 15 3.67 35.57 -12.28
CA HIS A 15 4.13 34.20 -12.12
C HIS A 15 4.13 33.45 -13.44
N THR A 16 5.24 32.74 -13.73
CA THR A 16 5.38 31.88 -14.90
C THR A 16 5.51 30.42 -14.46
N SER A 17 4.75 29.54 -15.08
CA SER A 17 4.82 28.10 -14.84
C SER A 17 5.23 27.35 -16.09
N PHE A 18 6.03 26.28 -15.92
CA PHE A 18 6.46 25.39 -16.99
C PHE A 18 5.88 24.00 -16.80
N TYR A 19 5.18 23.50 -17.81
CA TYR A 19 4.53 22.17 -17.77
C TYR A 19 5.09 21.27 -18.86
N ASP A 20 5.33 20.01 -18.53
CA ASP A 20 5.60 18.96 -19.51
C ASP A 20 4.28 18.64 -20.26
N PRO A 21 4.24 18.75 -21.60
CA PRO A 21 3.03 18.45 -22.39
C PRO A 21 2.53 17.01 -22.22
N ASN A 22 3.43 16.04 -21.98
CA ASN A 22 3.03 14.66 -21.75
C ASN A 22 2.35 14.52 -20.39
N TRP A 23 2.88 15.22 -19.38
CA TRP A 23 2.23 15.27 -18.06
C TRP A 23 0.82 15.89 -18.15
N LEU A 24 0.66 17.01 -18.86
CA LEU A 24 -0.65 17.65 -19.07
C LEU A 24 -1.61 16.71 -19.80
N ARG A 25 -1.14 16.03 -20.86
CA ARG A 25 -1.96 15.07 -21.59
C ARG A 25 -2.41 13.90 -20.70
N LYS A 26 -1.47 13.33 -19.94
CA LYS A 26 -1.75 12.23 -19.02
C LYS A 26 -2.77 12.59 -17.94
N ASN A 27 -2.79 13.84 -17.50
CA ASN A 27 -3.69 14.34 -16.45
C ASN A 27 -4.90 15.11 -17.00
N CYS A 28 -5.16 15.04 -18.31
CA CYS A 28 -6.29 15.73 -18.94
C CYS A 28 -7.60 15.02 -18.61
N TYR A 29 -8.58 15.77 -18.07
CA TYR A 29 -9.89 15.24 -17.68
C TYR A 29 -10.74 14.73 -18.87
N THR A 30 -10.49 15.22 -20.09
CA THR A 30 -11.24 14.85 -21.28
C THR A 30 -10.73 13.59 -21.96
N LEU A 31 -9.53 13.13 -21.63
CA LEU A 31 -9.01 11.86 -22.15
C LEU A 31 -9.73 10.70 -21.45
N LYS A 32 -10.42 9.87 -22.26
CA LYS A 32 -11.08 8.65 -21.76
C LYS A 32 -10.13 7.50 -21.44
N GLU A 33 -8.85 7.65 -21.74
CA GLU A 33 -7.84 6.68 -21.37
C GLU A 33 -7.64 6.76 -19.86
N LYS A 34 -8.34 5.86 -19.16
CA LYS A 34 -8.06 5.67 -17.73
C LYS A 34 -6.61 5.25 -17.59
N TYR A 35 -5.86 5.99 -16.79
CA TYR A 35 -4.58 5.50 -16.29
C TYR A 35 -4.84 4.19 -15.55
N ILE A 36 -4.60 3.09 -16.23
CA ILE A 36 -4.58 1.78 -15.58
C ILE A 36 -3.19 1.69 -14.97
N SER A 37 -3.14 1.74 -13.65
CA SER A 37 -1.91 1.46 -12.92
C SER A 37 -1.39 0.08 -13.38
N PRO A 38 -0.09 -0.07 -13.61
CA PRO A 38 0.50 -1.35 -14.01
C PRO A 38 0.52 -2.32 -12.82
N TYR A 39 -0.67 -2.75 -12.35
CA TYR A 39 -0.75 -3.81 -11.35
C TYR A 39 -0.16 -5.09 -11.92
N GLN A 40 0.75 -5.66 -11.18
CA GLN A 40 1.29 -6.98 -11.47
C GLN A 40 0.52 -8.01 -10.65
N LEU A 41 -0.48 -8.62 -11.27
CA LEU A 41 -1.30 -9.66 -10.64
C LEU A 41 -0.41 -10.83 -10.16
N TRP A 42 -0.78 -11.40 -9.03
CA TRP A 42 -0.01 -12.49 -8.44
C TRP A 42 -0.92 -13.59 -7.87
N ASP A 43 -0.37 -14.80 -7.80
CA ASP A 43 -1.02 -16.01 -7.27
C ASP A 43 -0.14 -16.68 -6.18
N SER A 44 -0.48 -17.91 -5.82
CA SER A 44 0.25 -18.69 -4.84
C SER A 44 1.73 -18.97 -5.18
N LYS A 45 2.13 -18.79 -6.44
CA LYS A 45 3.54 -18.94 -6.85
C LYS A 45 4.45 -17.92 -6.19
N LEU A 46 3.89 -16.77 -5.75
CA LEU A 46 4.63 -15.77 -5.00
C LEU A 46 5.22 -16.32 -3.69
N ASN A 47 4.61 -17.37 -3.09
CA ASN A 47 5.14 -18.01 -1.88
C ASN A 47 6.53 -18.61 -2.06
N SER A 48 6.90 -19.02 -3.27
CA SER A 48 8.23 -19.55 -3.57
C SER A 48 9.29 -18.48 -3.76
N ASN A 49 8.90 -17.21 -3.83
CA ASN A 49 9.79 -16.07 -4.04
C ASN A 49 9.39 -14.83 -3.22
N LEU A 50 9.26 -15.00 -1.90
CA LEU A 50 8.94 -13.89 -1.00
C LEU A 50 10.04 -12.81 -0.96
N GLU A 51 11.28 -13.15 -1.33
CA GLU A 51 12.37 -12.17 -1.44
C GLU A 51 12.05 -11.08 -2.47
N SER A 52 11.33 -11.41 -3.55
CA SER A 52 10.98 -10.44 -4.59
C SER A 52 10.03 -9.32 -4.13
N ILE A 53 9.37 -9.50 -2.98
CA ILE A 53 8.48 -8.51 -2.36
C ILE A 53 9.00 -8.05 -1.00
N SER A 54 10.24 -8.43 -0.65
CA SER A 54 10.88 -8.12 0.63
C SER A 54 11.90 -7.01 0.47
N ILE A 55 11.99 -6.17 1.46
CA ILE A 55 13.01 -5.10 1.53
C ILE A 55 13.45 -4.92 2.99
N ASP A 56 14.69 -4.51 3.18
CA ASP A 56 15.26 -4.32 4.51
C ASP A 56 14.86 -2.96 5.10
N TYR A 57 14.52 -2.93 6.39
CA TYR A 57 14.11 -1.72 7.11
C TYR A 57 15.18 -0.63 7.06
N GLU A 58 16.43 -0.97 7.38
CA GLU A 58 17.52 0.01 7.42
C GLU A 58 17.80 0.59 6.04
N ASN A 59 17.71 -0.25 4.99
CA ASN A 59 17.87 0.23 3.63
C ASN A 59 16.82 1.28 3.28
N ILE A 60 15.55 1.03 3.62
CA ILE A 60 14.49 2.02 3.39
C ILE A 60 14.75 3.29 4.21
N MET A 61 15.22 3.17 5.45
CA MET A 61 15.43 4.33 6.32
C MET A 61 16.57 5.23 5.88
N GLN A 62 17.61 4.67 5.28
CA GLN A 62 18.85 5.39 4.94
C GLN A 62 18.96 5.81 3.49
N ASN A 63 18.15 5.23 2.57
CA ASN A 63 18.37 5.35 1.14
C ASN A 63 17.04 5.61 0.41
N ASP A 64 17.00 6.66 -0.40
CA ASP A 64 15.81 7.04 -1.16
C ASP A 64 15.55 6.10 -2.33
N GLU A 65 16.59 5.48 -2.93
CA GLU A 65 16.38 4.46 -3.97
C GLU A 65 15.68 3.23 -3.39
N ALA A 66 16.03 2.80 -2.17
CA ALA A 66 15.34 1.71 -1.50
C ALA A 66 13.91 2.09 -1.11
N LEU A 67 13.66 3.33 -0.72
CA LEU A 67 12.31 3.86 -0.51
C LEU A 67 11.49 3.80 -1.79
N ILE A 68 12.05 4.23 -2.93
CA ILE A 68 11.38 4.17 -4.24
C ILE A 68 11.08 2.72 -4.63
N GLN A 69 12.02 1.79 -4.43
CA GLN A 69 11.79 0.36 -4.68
C GLN A 69 10.63 -0.17 -3.84
N TRP A 70 10.58 0.18 -2.55
CA TRP A 70 9.49 -0.22 -1.67
C TRP A 70 8.13 0.35 -2.12
N LEU A 71 8.07 1.62 -2.47
CA LEU A 71 6.85 2.25 -2.99
C LEU A 71 6.39 1.62 -4.32
N ASN A 72 7.32 1.23 -5.19
CA ASN A 72 7.00 0.52 -6.42
C ASN A 72 6.41 -0.88 -6.14
N LEU A 73 6.97 -1.63 -5.18
CA LEU A 73 6.40 -2.91 -4.76
C LEU A 73 4.96 -2.75 -4.26
N LEU A 74 4.70 -1.74 -3.41
CA LEU A 74 3.37 -1.43 -2.92
C LEU A 74 2.42 -1.03 -4.05
N HIS A 75 2.91 -0.27 -5.02
CA HIS A 75 2.12 0.19 -6.17
C HIS A 75 1.79 -0.95 -7.14
N GLU A 76 2.76 -1.82 -7.43
CA GLU A 76 2.62 -2.89 -8.43
C GLU A 76 1.93 -4.14 -7.88
N LYS A 77 2.28 -4.54 -6.65
CA LYS A 77 1.81 -5.78 -6.03
C LYS A 77 0.71 -5.59 -4.99
N GLY A 78 0.51 -4.37 -4.50
CA GLY A 78 -0.43 -4.06 -3.43
C GLY A 78 0.05 -4.46 -2.03
N PHE A 79 1.17 -5.19 -1.89
CA PHE A 79 1.76 -5.51 -0.60
C PHE A 79 3.26 -5.80 -0.69
N SER A 80 3.94 -5.71 0.46
CA SER A 80 5.36 -6.02 0.61
C SER A 80 5.68 -6.48 2.02
N ILE A 81 6.88 -7.03 2.21
CA ILE A 81 7.42 -7.45 3.50
C ILE A 81 8.63 -6.56 3.83
N VAL A 82 8.58 -5.84 4.94
CA VAL A 82 9.74 -5.13 5.46
C VAL A 82 10.42 -6.01 6.50
N LYS A 83 11.65 -6.42 6.19
CA LYS A 83 12.46 -7.30 7.05
C LYS A 83 13.29 -6.49 8.04
N ASN A 84 13.70 -7.14 9.13
CA ASN A 84 14.60 -6.59 10.13
C ASN A 84 14.10 -5.28 10.78
N SER A 85 12.78 -5.08 10.83
CA SER A 85 12.21 -3.95 11.56
C SER A 85 12.49 -4.08 13.05
N PRO A 86 12.85 -2.99 13.75
CA PRO A 86 12.99 -3.02 15.21
C PRO A 86 11.71 -3.48 15.89
N THR A 87 11.81 -4.26 16.97
CA THR A 87 10.64 -4.91 17.62
C THR A 87 10.08 -4.11 18.80
N GLU A 88 10.57 -2.91 19.06
CA GLU A 88 10.01 -2.03 20.07
C GLU A 88 8.68 -1.43 19.63
N LYS A 89 7.82 -1.18 20.61
CA LYS A 89 6.55 -0.51 20.35
C LYS A 89 6.75 0.82 19.63
N LYS A 90 5.95 1.08 18.62
CA LYS A 90 5.98 2.31 17.79
C LYS A 90 7.24 2.51 16.93
N SER A 91 8.18 1.58 16.89
CA SER A 91 9.38 1.72 16.06
C SER A 91 9.10 1.68 14.56
N ALA A 92 7.92 1.25 14.12
CA ALA A 92 7.50 1.36 12.74
C ALA A 92 7.06 2.79 12.33
N LEU A 93 6.74 3.69 13.28
CA LEU A 93 6.24 5.02 12.96
C LEU A 93 7.21 5.88 12.12
N PRO A 94 8.53 5.90 12.40
CA PRO A 94 9.48 6.62 11.55
C PRO A 94 9.46 6.15 10.09
N LEU A 95 9.34 4.84 9.86
CA LEU A 95 9.23 4.28 8.52
C LEU A 95 7.97 4.78 7.79
N LEU A 96 6.84 4.73 8.46
CA LEU A 96 5.56 5.16 7.88
C LEU A 96 5.57 6.66 7.56
N ASN A 97 6.17 7.47 8.42
CA ASN A 97 6.31 8.91 8.22
C ASN A 97 7.25 9.30 7.06
N ARG A 98 8.08 8.36 6.57
CA ARG A 98 8.83 8.58 5.32
C ARG A 98 7.92 8.59 4.08
N ILE A 99 6.75 7.96 4.16
CA ILE A 99 5.79 7.92 3.05
C ILE A 99 4.84 9.12 3.15
N SER A 100 4.14 9.23 4.27
CA SER A 100 3.11 10.25 4.49
C SER A 100 2.68 10.27 5.94
N HIS A 101 1.77 11.20 6.27
CA HIS A 101 1.07 11.19 7.53
C HIS A 101 0.22 9.93 7.70
N ILE A 102 0.29 9.33 8.89
CA ILE A 102 -0.52 8.17 9.23
C ILE A 102 -1.97 8.62 9.42
N ARG A 103 -2.88 7.95 8.74
CA ARG A 103 -4.30 8.24 8.86
C ARG A 103 -4.82 7.78 10.22
N GLU A 104 -5.37 8.69 10.99
CA GLU A 104 -6.07 8.36 12.22
C GLU A 104 -7.43 7.70 11.91
N THR A 105 -7.76 6.68 12.70
CA THR A 105 -9.03 5.98 12.67
C THR A 105 -9.61 5.94 14.08
N PHE A 106 -10.83 5.44 14.26
CA PHE A 106 -11.42 5.29 15.58
C PHE A 106 -10.70 4.26 16.48
N PHE A 107 -9.76 3.48 15.94
CA PHE A 107 -8.91 2.57 16.72
C PHE A 107 -7.71 3.26 17.37
N ASN A 108 -7.50 4.56 17.16
CA ASN A 108 -6.25 5.28 17.43
C ASN A 108 -5.08 4.79 16.56
N THR A 109 -3.93 5.41 16.68
CA THR A 109 -2.75 5.08 15.86
C THR A 109 -1.48 5.14 16.69
N PRO A 110 -0.67 4.07 16.70
CA PRO A 110 -1.00 2.69 16.35
C PRO A 110 -1.83 1.99 17.44
N PHE A 111 -2.60 0.97 17.08
CA PHE A 111 -3.24 0.10 18.07
C PHE A 111 -2.56 -1.27 18.11
N GLU A 112 -2.64 -1.92 19.28
CA GLU A 112 -2.01 -3.22 19.50
C GLU A 112 -3.01 -4.35 19.23
N VAL A 113 -2.59 -5.33 18.43
CA VAL A 113 -3.35 -6.56 18.18
C VAL A 113 -2.82 -7.64 19.13
N ILE A 114 -3.54 -7.87 20.22
CA ILE A 114 -3.22 -8.86 21.25
C ILE A 114 -4.47 -9.66 21.63
N SER A 115 -4.29 -10.92 22.01
CA SER A 115 -5.39 -11.71 22.55
C SER A 115 -5.72 -11.27 23.99
N ILE A 116 -6.98 -10.92 24.25
CA ILE A 116 -7.43 -10.46 25.56
C ILE A 116 -8.60 -11.30 26.09
N PRO A 117 -8.75 -11.43 27.42
CA PRO A 117 -9.95 -11.99 28.02
C PRO A 117 -11.17 -11.11 27.70
N LYS A 118 -12.29 -11.72 27.28
CA LYS A 118 -13.53 -11.01 26.89
C LYS A 118 -13.32 -10.00 25.74
N PRO A 119 -12.90 -10.46 24.57
CA PRO A 119 -12.64 -9.59 23.43
C PRO A 119 -13.95 -9.00 22.89
N ASN A 120 -13.91 -7.74 22.49
CA ASN A 120 -15.00 -7.03 21.81
C ASN A 120 -14.80 -7.00 20.28
N ASN A 121 -13.67 -7.52 19.79
CA ASN A 121 -13.34 -7.59 18.38
C ASN A 121 -12.66 -8.93 18.06
N LEU A 122 -12.89 -9.47 16.86
CA LEU A 122 -12.28 -10.72 16.38
C LEU A 122 -10.75 -10.64 16.38
N ALA A 123 -10.17 -9.47 16.09
CA ALA A 123 -8.73 -9.24 16.10
C ALA A 123 -8.07 -9.48 17.47
N TYR A 124 -8.83 -9.43 18.56
CA TYR A 124 -8.34 -9.70 19.92
C TYR A 124 -8.57 -11.14 20.39
N THR A 125 -8.83 -12.04 19.47
CA THR A 125 -9.05 -13.46 19.73
C THR A 125 -7.99 -14.33 19.06
N SER A 126 -7.88 -15.59 19.49
CA SER A 126 -7.09 -16.62 18.81
C SER A 126 -7.84 -17.30 17.64
N LYS A 127 -9.04 -16.82 17.29
CA LYS A 127 -9.85 -17.41 16.22
C LYS A 127 -9.30 -17.02 14.86
N ARG A 128 -9.39 -17.95 13.91
CA ARG A 128 -9.04 -17.69 12.51
C ARG A 128 -9.95 -16.60 11.94
N SER A 129 -9.35 -15.57 11.38
CA SER A 129 -10.05 -14.59 10.56
C SER A 129 -10.13 -15.07 9.09
N VAL A 130 -11.22 -14.78 8.41
CA VAL A 130 -11.32 -14.94 6.96
C VAL A 130 -10.60 -13.81 6.26
N ASN A 131 -10.27 -13.99 4.96
CA ASN A 131 -9.70 -12.90 4.18
C ASN A 131 -10.71 -11.75 4.10
N HIS A 132 -10.25 -10.54 4.38
CA HIS A 132 -11.07 -9.34 4.44
C HIS A 132 -10.20 -8.10 4.18
N MET A 133 -10.84 -6.99 3.96
CA MET A 133 -10.24 -5.66 4.02
C MET A 133 -10.71 -4.98 5.31
N ASP A 134 -9.83 -4.22 5.94
CA ASP A 134 -10.21 -3.41 7.08
C ASP A 134 -10.86 -2.10 6.62
N LEU A 135 -11.89 -1.67 7.36
CA LEU A 135 -12.58 -0.39 7.18
C LEU A 135 -13.15 -0.14 5.75
N PRO A 136 -13.70 -1.15 5.04
CA PRO A 136 -14.24 -0.95 3.70
C PRO A 136 -15.53 -0.08 3.70
N TYR A 137 -16.14 0.13 4.87
CA TYR A 137 -17.34 0.94 5.06
C TYR A 137 -17.07 2.43 5.24
N TYR A 138 -15.81 2.86 5.24
CA TYR A 138 -15.47 4.27 5.18
C TYR A 138 -15.76 4.81 3.78
N GLU A 139 -16.22 6.05 3.67
CA GLU A 139 -16.39 6.73 2.37
C GLU A 139 -15.09 6.72 1.56
N LEU A 140 -13.97 6.93 2.24
CA LEU A 140 -12.62 6.74 1.69
C LEU A 140 -11.90 5.70 2.55
N PRO A 141 -11.87 4.43 2.17
CA PRO A 141 -11.13 3.42 2.90
C PRO A 141 -9.63 3.75 3.00
N PRO A 142 -8.92 3.31 4.06
CA PRO A 142 -7.47 3.41 4.13
C PRO A 142 -6.80 2.75 2.91
N GLY A 143 -5.82 3.43 2.30
CA GLY A 143 -5.12 2.90 1.13
C GLY A 143 -4.22 1.72 1.47
N TYR A 144 -3.55 1.77 2.62
CA TYR A 144 -2.64 0.72 3.08
C TYR A 144 -2.80 0.48 4.57
N GLN A 145 -2.58 -0.77 4.97
CA GLN A 145 -2.49 -1.20 6.35
C GLN A 145 -1.08 -1.73 6.63
N PHE A 146 -0.52 -1.37 7.78
CA PHE A 146 0.79 -1.85 8.22
C PHE A 146 0.63 -2.71 9.46
N LEU A 147 1.10 -3.95 9.38
CA LEU A 147 1.15 -4.89 10.50
C LEU A 147 2.59 -5.04 10.95
N HIS A 148 2.89 -4.58 12.15
CA HIS A 148 4.22 -4.66 12.73
C HIS A 148 4.28 -5.80 13.75
N CYS A 149 5.07 -6.83 13.47
CA CYS A 149 5.25 -7.98 14.33
C CYS A 149 6.26 -7.64 15.43
N LEU A 150 5.81 -7.50 16.67
CA LEU A 150 6.66 -7.27 17.84
C LEU A 150 7.14 -8.58 18.48
N VAL A 151 6.26 -9.58 18.52
CA VAL A 151 6.51 -10.88 19.16
C VAL A 151 5.85 -11.97 18.31
N ASN A 152 6.57 -13.04 18.03
CA ASN A 152 6.06 -14.20 17.27
C ASN A 152 6.53 -15.50 17.95
N ASN A 153 6.05 -15.78 19.15
CA ASN A 153 6.39 -16.96 19.95
C ASN A 153 5.29 -18.03 19.94
N ALA A 154 4.15 -17.76 19.29
CA ALA A 154 3.03 -18.70 19.24
C ALA A 154 3.16 -19.66 18.06
N GLU A 155 2.67 -20.88 18.22
CA GLU A 155 2.46 -21.78 17.09
C GLU A 155 1.24 -21.33 16.27
N GLY A 156 1.37 -21.29 14.95
CA GLY A 156 0.30 -20.84 14.04
C GLY A 156 0.34 -19.33 13.79
N GLY A 157 -0.82 -18.70 13.65
CA GLY A 157 -0.94 -17.27 13.37
C GLY A 157 -0.42 -16.84 11.99
N ILE A 158 -0.46 -17.76 11.03
CA ILE A 158 0.01 -17.49 9.65
C ILE A 158 -0.88 -16.42 9.01
N SER A 159 -0.28 -15.32 8.56
CA SER A 159 -0.92 -14.32 7.73
C SER A 159 -1.09 -14.84 6.29
N ARG A 160 -2.25 -14.57 5.71
CA ARG A 160 -2.57 -14.94 4.34
C ARG A 160 -3.04 -13.71 3.58
N ALA A 161 -2.50 -13.51 2.39
CA ALA A 161 -2.93 -12.47 1.48
C ALA A 161 -3.52 -13.09 0.21
N VAL A 162 -4.45 -12.39 -0.41
CA VAL A 162 -5.07 -12.76 -1.70
C VAL A 162 -5.08 -11.52 -2.56
N ASP A 163 -4.63 -11.67 -3.82
CA ASP A 163 -4.79 -10.64 -4.82
C ASP A 163 -6.24 -10.64 -5.33
N GLY A 164 -7.04 -9.68 -4.87
CA GLY A 164 -8.43 -9.55 -5.27
C GLY A 164 -8.60 -9.19 -6.75
N PHE A 165 -7.63 -8.48 -7.35
CA PHE A 165 -7.66 -8.17 -8.79
C PHE A 165 -7.36 -9.41 -9.61
N PHE A 166 -6.44 -10.28 -9.17
CA PHE A 166 -6.21 -11.57 -9.80
C PHE A 166 -7.48 -12.43 -9.78
N VAL A 167 -8.16 -12.51 -8.62
CA VAL A 167 -9.42 -13.27 -8.51
C VAL A 167 -10.49 -12.70 -9.44
N ALA A 168 -10.66 -11.38 -9.49
CA ALA A 168 -11.63 -10.74 -10.36
C ALA A 168 -11.33 -10.97 -11.84
N ASP A 169 -10.04 -10.94 -12.23
CA ASP A 169 -9.62 -11.23 -13.61
C ASP A 169 -9.83 -12.69 -13.96
N TYR A 170 -9.52 -13.59 -13.03
CA TYR A 170 -9.79 -15.02 -13.19
C TYR A 170 -11.28 -15.29 -13.42
N LEU A 171 -12.17 -14.75 -12.58
CA LEU A 171 -13.61 -14.91 -12.72
C LEU A 171 -14.11 -14.37 -14.06
N ARG A 172 -13.67 -13.19 -14.46
CA ARG A 172 -14.04 -12.58 -15.75
C ARG A 172 -13.69 -13.48 -16.94
N ASN A 173 -12.57 -14.20 -16.88
CA ASN A 173 -12.07 -15.00 -17.99
C ASN A 173 -12.57 -16.44 -17.99
N TYR A 174 -12.96 -17.00 -16.86
CA TYR A 174 -13.26 -18.42 -16.70
C TYR A 174 -14.66 -18.73 -16.15
N ASP A 175 -15.34 -17.75 -15.59
CA ASP A 175 -16.71 -17.87 -15.09
C ASP A 175 -17.60 -16.79 -15.73
N THR A 176 -18.14 -17.12 -16.89
CA THR A 176 -18.97 -16.19 -17.69
C THR A 176 -20.43 -16.12 -17.21
N GLU A 177 -20.81 -16.88 -16.18
CA GLU A 177 -22.19 -16.91 -15.64
C GLU A 177 -22.38 -15.98 -14.43
N THR A 178 -21.32 -15.35 -13.94
CA THR A 178 -21.33 -14.29 -12.91
C THR A 178 -21.05 -12.93 -13.52
#